data_75a80adc74a76a944ea909f7d7f7330b
#
_entry.id   75a80adc74a76a944ea909f7d7f7330b
#
_cell.length_a   1.000
_cell.length_b   1.000
_cell.length_c   1.000
_cell.angle_alpha   90.00
_cell.angle_beta   90.00
_cell.angle_gamma   90.00
#
_symmetry.space_group_name_H-M   'P 1'
#
loop_
_entity.id
_entity.type
_entity.pdbx_description
1 polymer ?
#
loop_
_entity_poly.entity_id
_entity_poly.type
_entity_poly.pdbx_seq_one_letter_code
_entity_poly.pdbx_strand_id
1 'polypeptide(L)'
;KRLVYCMSQETSFTIPEGVEVIGEMAFRGKKALKNVIIANSVKEIEHDAFYDCDELDNIYVPAGVKIVRSYAFAECDKLKKVTFAGTPEKVGRHTFDDCDQLHDIIVPAGSSKFFRKELHFIDGDTDYLVLEDPKKKAETAEKKAEISAKKAETSEKKDKKTDKKEVAEKKAETPEKKADKKADSENKAKKEPAKTK
;
A
#
# COMPACT_ATOMS: atom_id res chain seq x y z
N LYS A 1 -19.76 -6.67 -4.48
CA LYS A 1 -21.09 -6.06 -4.30
C LYS A 1 -20.94 -4.60 -3.88
N ARG A 2 -21.90 -3.75 -4.25
CA ARG A 2 -21.94 -2.33 -3.93
C ARG A 2 -23.13 -2.02 -3.01
N LEU A 3 -22.89 -1.29 -1.93
CA LEU A 3 -23.94 -0.68 -1.13
C LEU A 3 -24.30 0.67 -1.78
N VAL A 4 -25.49 0.77 -2.32
CA VAL A 4 -25.90 1.95 -3.09
C VAL A 4 -26.47 3.04 -2.18
N TYR A 5 -27.32 2.67 -1.22
CA TYR A 5 -27.94 3.60 -0.29
C TYR A 5 -28.41 2.89 0.97
N CYS A 6 -28.19 3.51 2.12
CA CYS A 6 -28.67 3.01 3.40
C CYS A 6 -30.02 3.66 3.73
N MET A 7 -31.08 2.87 3.77
CA MET A 7 -32.41 3.36 4.15
C MET A 7 -32.66 3.33 5.66
N SER A 8 -31.76 2.70 6.43
CA SER A 8 -31.89 2.62 7.90
C SER A 8 -31.86 4.01 8.54
N GLN A 9 -32.67 4.20 9.57
CA GLN A 9 -32.66 5.37 10.45
C GLN A 9 -32.04 5.04 11.82
N GLU A 10 -31.42 3.87 11.94
CA GLU A 10 -30.79 3.43 13.17
C GLU A 10 -29.54 4.24 13.49
N THR A 11 -29.20 4.30 14.75
CA THR A 11 -28.01 5.01 15.25
C THR A 11 -26.72 4.17 15.05
N SER A 12 -26.84 2.92 14.69
CA SER A 12 -25.72 2.01 14.42
C SER A 12 -26.02 1.14 13.20
N PHE A 13 -25.03 0.98 12.33
CA PHE A 13 -25.17 0.18 11.12
C PHE A 13 -23.95 -0.70 10.91
N THR A 14 -24.18 -1.97 10.58
CA THR A 14 -23.13 -2.91 10.19
C THR A 14 -23.20 -3.16 8.69
N ILE A 15 -22.15 -2.80 7.97
CA ILE A 15 -22.02 -3.12 6.53
C ILE A 15 -21.75 -4.61 6.41
N PRO A 16 -22.61 -5.36 5.69
CA PRO A 16 -22.49 -6.82 5.60
C PRO A 16 -21.21 -7.26 4.88
N GLU A 17 -20.69 -8.43 5.26
CA GLU A 17 -19.61 -9.07 4.51
C GLU A 17 -20.03 -9.36 3.05
N GLY A 18 -19.06 -9.27 2.14
CA GLY A 18 -19.29 -9.38 0.69
C GLY A 18 -19.68 -8.05 0.02
N VAL A 19 -19.88 -6.97 0.77
CA VAL A 19 -19.90 -5.61 0.21
C VAL A 19 -18.46 -5.18 -0.06
N GLU A 20 -18.17 -4.79 -1.28
CA GLU A 20 -16.83 -4.37 -1.72
C GLU A 20 -16.70 -2.86 -1.91
N VAL A 21 -17.84 -2.22 -2.17
CA VAL A 21 -17.90 -0.76 -2.42
C VAL A 21 -19.02 -0.15 -1.59
N ILE A 22 -18.66 0.86 -0.80
CA ILE A 22 -19.65 1.76 -0.21
C ILE A 22 -19.87 2.86 -1.25
N GLY A 23 -21.07 2.89 -1.80
CA GLY A 23 -21.39 3.75 -2.94
C GLY A 23 -21.42 5.23 -2.58
N GLU A 24 -21.41 6.04 -3.64
CA GLU A 24 -21.54 7.50 -3.54
C GLU A 24 -22.81 7.88 -2.76
N MET A 25 -22.65 8.76 -1.78
CA MET A 25 -23.73 9.25 -0.92
C MET A 25 -24.49 8.17 -0.15
N ALA A 26 -23.93 6.94 0.00
CA ALA A 26 -24.67 5.81 0.57
C ALA A 26 -25.24 6.06 1.97
N PHE A 27 -24.56 6.86 2.79
CA PHE A 27 -24.99 7.27 4.14
C PHE A 27 -25.12 8.80 4.29
N ARG A 28 -25.11 9.54 3.18
CA ARG A 28 -25.18 11.01 3.24
C ARG A 28 -26.36 11.50 4.04
N GLY A 29 -26.12 12.45 4.95
CA GLY A 29 -27.15 13.08 5.77
C GLY A 29 -27.75 12.17 6.83
N LYS A 30 -27.09 11.06 7.19
CA LYS A 30 -27.53 10.19 8.28
C LYS A 30 -27.15 10.78 9.64
N LYS A 31 -27.78 11.92 9.99
CA LYS A 31 -27.46 12.72 11.16
C LYS A 31 -27.60 12.00 12.50
N ALA A 32 -28.40 10.94 12.58
CA ALA A 32 -28.54 10.12 13.80
C ALA A 32 -27.53 8.97 13.90
N LEU A 33 -26.73 8.72 12.85
CA LEU A 33 -25.80 7.60 12.77
C LEU A 33 -24.56 7.83 13.65
N LYS A 34 -24.43 7.05 14.73
CA LYS A 34 -23.31 7.16 15.70
C LYS A 34 -22.19 6.20 15.43
N ASN A 35 -22.54 5.00 14.99
CA ASN A 35 -21.57 3.92 14.81
C ASN A 35 -21.76 3.22 13.46
N VAL A 36 -20.66 3.00 12.76
CA VAL A 36 -20.63 2.19 11.55
C VAL A 36 -19.54 1.13 11.67
N ILE A 37 -19.90 -0.12 11.46
CA ILE A 37 -18.96 -1.22 11.33
C ILE A 37 -18.77 -1.50 9.84
N ILE A 38 -17.58 -1.22 9.33
CA ILE A 38 -17.20 -1.48 7.94
C ILE A 38 -16.64 -2.88 7.83
N ALA A 39 -17.23 -3.73 6.97
CA ALA A 39 -16.79 -5.08 6.74
C ALA A 39 -15.37 -5.14 6.11
N ASN A 40 -14.61 -6.19 6.41
CA ASN A 40 -13.26 -6.37 5.85
C ASN A 40 -13.25 -6.60 4.32
N SER A 41 -14.38 -6.98 3.76
CA SER A 41 -14.57 -7.14 2.31
C SER A 41 -14.55 -5.83 1.53
N VAL A 42 -14.76 -4.68 2.20
CA VAL A 42 -14.82 -3.36 1.55
C VAL A 42 -13.45 -2.96 0.99
N LYS A 43 -13.44 -2.54 -0.27
CA LYS A 43 -12.27 -2.10 -1.03
C LYS A 43 -12.28 -0.61 -1.33
N GLU A 44 -13.45 -0.03 -1.45
CA GLU A 44 -13.63 1.37 -1.84
C GLU A 44 -14.76 2.03 -1.06
N ILE A 45 -14.48 3.26 -0.62
CA ILE A 45 -15.45 4.19 -0.05
C ILE A 45 -15.54 5.36 -1.03
N GLU A 46 -16.69 5.55 -1.64
CA GLU A 46 -16.88 6.53 -2.71
C GLU A 46 -17.15 7.95 -2.19
N HIS A 47 -17.35 8.89 -3.13
CA HIS A 47 -17.58 10.29 -2.82
C HIS A 47 -18.77 10.48 -1.89
N ASP A 48 -18.64 11.38 -0.91
CA ASP A 48 -19.72 11.78 0.01
C ASP A 48 -20.36 10.59 0.75
N ALA A 49 -19.71 9.43 0.81
CA ALA A 49 -20.35 8.20 1.32
C ALA A 49 -20.93 8.36 2.72
N PHE A 50 -20.28 9.13 3.60
CA PHE A 50 -20.74 9.47 4.96
C PHE A 50 -20.78 10.98 5.18
N TYR A 51 -20.95 11.76 4.11
CA TYR A 51 -21.07 13.21 4.20
C TYR A 51 -22.24 13.61 5.09
N ASP A 52 -22.05 14.62 5.95
CA ASP A 52 -23.11 15.16 6.83
C ASP A 52 -23.68 14.09 7.79
N CYS A 53 -22.79 13.29 8.40
CA CYS A 53 -23.13 12.33 9.45
C CYS A 53 -22.76 12.89 10.83
N ASP A 54 -23.51 13.90 11.31
CA ASP A 54 -23.18 14.76 12.47
C ASP A 54 -22.91 13.98 13.77
N GLU A 55 -23.61 12.88 14.00
CA GLU A 55 -23.49 12.10 15.25
C GLU A 55 -22.43 11.01 15.18
N LEU A 56 -21.73 10.85 14.03
CA LEU A 56 -20.70 9.82 13.88
C LEU A 56 -19.48 10.15 14.76
N ASP A 57 -19.22 9.33 15.78
CA ASP A 57 -18.21 9.61 16.81
C ASP A 57 -16.81 9.07 16.46
N ASN A 58 -16.75 7.83 15.98
CA ASN A 58 -15.49 7.18 15.60
C ASN A 58 -15.68 6.32 14.35
N ILE A 59 -14.65 6.24 13.52
CA ILE A 59 -14.67 5.36 12.35
C ILE A 59 -13.43 4.47 12.32
N TYR A 60 -13.64 3.19 12.04
CA TYR A 60 -12.59 2.23 11.79
C TYR A 60 -12.61 1.81 10.32
N VAL A 61 -11.56 2.13 9.59
CA VAL A 61 -11.36 1.79 8.17
C VAL A 61 -10.54 0.52 8.08
N PRO A 62 -11.11 -0.62 7.63
CA PRO A 62 -10.41 -1.90 7.55
C PRO A 62 -9.21 -1.87 6.61
N ALA A 63 -8.24 -2.75 6.85
CA ALA A 63 -7.02 -2.85 6.04
C ALA A 63 -7.28 -3.23 4.56
N GLY A 64 -8.45 -3.77 4.27
CA GLY A 64 -8.89 -4.11 2.92
C GLY A 64 -9.22 -2.91 2.04
N VAL A 65 -9.53 -1.75 2.63
CA VAL A 65 -9.90 -0.54 1.90
C VAL A 65 -8.68 0.03 1.17
N LYS A 66 -8.81 0.16 -0.15
CA LYS A 66 -7.76 0.64 -1.05
C LYS A 66 -7.95 2.08 -1.46
N ILE A 67 -9.19 2.51 -1.59
CA ILE A 67 -9.54 3.84 -2.07
C ILE A 67 -10.56 4.45 -1.13
N VAL A 68 -10.26 5.65 -0.66
CA VAL A 68 -11.22 6.55 -0.01
C VAL A 68 -11.30 7.78 -0.89
N ARG A 69 -12.51 8.11 -1.35
CA ARG A 69 -12.70 9.25 -2.25
C ARG A 69 -12.98 10.54 -1.49
N SER A 70 -12.97 11.65 -2.25
CA SER A 70 -13.14 12.99 -1.70
C SER A 70 -14.46 13.14 -0.95
N TYR A 71 -14.44 13.93 0.11
CA TYR A 71 -15.58 14.25 0.98
C TYR A 71 -16.23 13.03 1.65
N ALA A 72 -15.54 11.87 1.67
CA ALA A 72 -16.13 10.62 2.15
C ALA A 72 -16.65 10.70 3.58
N PHE A 73 -16.06 11.54 4.44
CA PHE A 73 -16.42 11.75 5.84
C PHE A 73 -16.47 13.26 6.18
N ALA A 74 -16.69 14.12 5.20
CA ALA A 74 -16.78 15.54 5.45
C ALA A 74 -18.08 15.91 6.17
N GLU A 75 -18.09 17.05 6.87
CA GLU A 75 -19.18 17.55 7.69
C GLU A 75 -19.69 16.53 8.73
N CYS A 76 -18.76 15.82 9.36
CA CYS A 76 -19.06 14.93 10.47
C CYS A 76 -18.67 15.59 11.79
N ASP A 77 -19.50 16.50 12.30
CA ASP A 77 -19.19 17.43 13.41
C ASP A 77 -18.69 16.75 14.68
N LYS A 78 -19.21 15.56 15.00
CA LYS A 78 -18.83 14.81 16.21
C LYS A 78 -17.76 13.76 16.00
N LEU A 79 -17.22 13.65 14.78
CA LEU A 79 -16.17 12.67 14.48
C LEU A 79 -14.88 13.05 15.20
N LYS A 80 -14.50 12.28 16.23
CA LYS A 80 -13.33 12.54 17.06
C LYS A 80 -12.09 11.78 16.61
N LYS A 81 -12.29 10.56 16.12
CA LYS A 81 -11.19 9.66 15.81
C LYS A 81 -11.45 8.82 14.58
N VAL A 82 -10.42 8.74 13.73
CA VAL A 82 -10.39 7.84 12.57
C VAL A 82 -9.23 6.87 12.75
N THR A 83 -9.49 5.57 12.56
CA THR A 83 -8.45 4.54 12.63
C THR A 83 -8.35 3.81 11.30
N PHE A 84 -7.22 3.92 10.63
CA PHE A 84 -6.90 3.14 9.45
C PHE A 84 -6.12 1.88 9.85
N ALA A 85 -6.70 0.70 9.61
CA ALA A 85 -6.02 -0.57 9.87
C ALA A 85 -4.99 -0.94 8.78
N GLY A 86 -5.07 -0.33 7.60
CA GLY A 86 -4.15 -0.47 6.48
C GLY A 86 -3.82 0.87 5.85
N THR A 87 -2.86 0.89 4.92
CA THR A 87 -2.54 2.08 4.13
C THR A 87 -3.29 1.99 2.80
N PRO A 88 -4.27 2.86 2.54
CA PRO A 88 -4.94 2.93 1.25
C PRO A 88 -3.96 3.29 0.14
N GLU A 89 -4.30 2.97 -1.09
CA GLU A 89 -3.55 3.41 -2.29
C GLU A 89 -3.85 4.88 -2.59
N LYS A 90 -5.05 5.34 -2.19
CA LYS A 90 -5.49 6.72 -2.40
C LYS A 90 -6.45 7.16 -1.30
N VAL A 91 -6.22 8.38 -0.80
CA VAL A 91 -7.17 9.15 0.01
C VAL A 91 -7.53 10.41 -0.77
N GLY A 92 -8.81 10.67 -0.91
CA GLY A 92 -9.32 11.81 -1.65
C GLY A 92 -9.09 13.13 -0.91
N ARG A 93 -9.19 14.24 -1.63
CA ARG A 93 -9.16 15.57 -1.01
C ARG A 93 -10.43 15.81 -0.21
N HIS A 94 -10.32 16.65 0.80
CA HIS A 94 -11.48 17.07 1.61
C HIS A 94 -12.20 15.88 2.27
N THR A 95 -11.48 14.78 2.51
CA THR A 95 -12.09 13.56 3.07
C THR A 95 -12.69 13.81 4.46
N PHE A 96 -12.12 14.74 5.22
CA PHE A 96 -12.50 15.09 6.60
C PHE A 96 -12.73 16.60 6.78
N ASP A 97 -13.10 17.31 5.70
CA ASP A 97 -13.43 18.72 5.81
C ASP A 97 -14.59 18.94 6.79
N ASP A 98 -14.54 20.05 7.49
CA ASP A 98 -15.58 20.47 8.44
C ASP A 98 -15.95 19.39 9.47
N CYS A 99 -14.90 18.64 9.94
CA CYS A 99 -15.02 17.70 11.06
C CYS A 99 -14.51 18.38 12.34
N ASP A 100 -15.31 19.24 12.95
CA ASP A 100 -14.92 20.16 14.04
C ASP A 100 -14.27 19.51 15.26
N GLN A 101 -14.63 18.26 15.56
CA GLN A 101 -14.10 17.54 16.71
C GLN A 101 -13.01 16.52 16.35
N LEU A 102 -12.59 16.43 15.08
CA LEU A 102 -11.59 15.46 14.68
C LEU A 102 -10.20 15.88 15.20
N HIS A 103 -9.64 15.09 16.10
CA HIS A 103 -8.31 15.33 16.67
C HIS A 103 -7.33 14.19 16.45
N ASP A 104 -7.78 12.94 16.26
CA ASP A 104 -6.90 11.78 16.13
C ASP A 104 -7.13 11.02 14.82
N ILE A 105 -6.09 10.92 13.98
CA ILE A 105 -6.05 9.99 12.86
C ILE A 105 -4.98 8.94 13.15
N ILE A 106 -5.40 7.73 13.52
CA ILE A 106 -4.51 6.63 13.82
C ILE A 106 -4.22 5.85 12.54
N VAL A 107 -2.94 5.66 12.23
CA VAL A 107 -2.48 5.05 10.99
C VAL A 107 -1.50 3.91 11.26
N PRO A 108 -1.32 2.96 10.32
CA PRO A 108 -0.34 1.90 10.46
C PRO A 108 1.07 2.43 10.63
N ALA A 109 1.90 1.72 11.40
CA ALA A 109 3.30 2.08 11.59
C ALA A 109 4.05 2.22 10.26
N GLY A 110 4.78 3.34 10.11
CA GLY A 110 5.54 3.67 8.90
C GLY A 110 4.73 4.29 7.77
N SER A 111 3.42 4.52 7.95
CA SER A 111 2.56 5.13 6.93
C SER A 111 2.23 6.60 7.18
N SER A 112 2.65 7.18 8.30
CA SER A 112 2.37 8.56 8.68
C SER A 112 2.78 9.59 7.61
N LYS A 113 3.88 9.34 6.90
CA LYS A 113 4.33 10.21 5.81
C LYS A 113 3.34 10.23 4.64
N PHE A 114 2.77 9.08 4.29
CA PHE A 114 1.75 8.99 3.25
C PHE A 114 0.52 9.79 3.65
N PHE A 115 -0.03 9.53 4.85
CA PHE A 115 -1.24 10.21 5.30
C PHE A 115 -1.05 11.72 5.46
N ARG A 116 0.08 12.18 6.01
CA ARG A 116 0.39 13.61 6.09
C ARG A 116 0.46 14.29 4.73
N LYS A 117 0.94 13.58 3.71
CA LYS A 117 0.98 14.10 2.34
C LYS A 117 -0.41 14.15 1.72
N GLU A 118 -1.18 13.06 1.81
CA GLU A 118 -2.50 12.99 1.19
C GLU A 118 -3.53 13.88 1.90
N LEU A 119 -3.46 13.97 3.24
CA LEU A 119 -4.34 14.80 4.07
C LEU A 119 -3.89 16.26 4.17
N HIS A 120 -2.64 16.60 3.79
CA HIS A 120 -2.13 17.98 3.84
C HIS A 120 -2.79 18.91 2.80
N PHE A 121 -3.51 18.39 1.85
CA PHE A 121 -4.34 19.16 0.92
C PHE A 121 -5.72 19.52 1.48
N ILE A 122 -5.99 19.12 2.70
CA ILE A 122 -7.16 19.55 3.46
C ILE A 122 -6.76 20.88 4.08
N ASP A 123 -7.48 21.91 3.74
CA ASP A 123 -7.16 23.31 4.04
C ASP A 123 -6.62 23.54 5.45
N GLY A 124 -5.54 24.19 5.50
CA GLY A 124 -4.62 24.72 6.48
C GLY A 124 -4.99 24.93 7.94
N ASP A 125 -6.10 24.42 8.47
CA ASP A 125 -6.56 24.72 9.82
C ASP A 125 -7.12 23.54 10.62
N THR A 126 -6.85 22.31 10.19
CA THR A 126 -7.28 21.14 10.97
C THR A 126 -6.18 20.67 11.91
N ASP A 127 -6.36 20.88 13.20
CA ASP A 127 -5.44 20.50 14.29
C ASP A 127 -5.43 19.00 14.61
N TYR A 128 -5.76 18.11 13.66
CA TYR A 128 -5.72 16.69 13.94
C TYR A 128 -4.31 16.12 13.90
N LEU A 129 -4.03 15.20 14.82
CA LEU A 129 -2.76 14.50 14.93
C LEU A 129 -2.78 13.19 14.16
N VAL A 130 -1.86 13.03 13.20
CA VAL A 130 -1.62 11.73 12.59
C VAL A 130 -0.70 10.92 13.49
N LEU A 131 -1.26 9.93 14.18
CA LEU A 131 -0.58 9.07 15.13
C LEU A 131 -0.33 7.68 14.54
N GLU A 132 0.89 7.15 14.68
CA GLU A 132 1.17 5.77 14.33
C GLU A 132 0.71 4.80 15.41
N ASP A 133 0.02 3.70 15.03
CA ASP A 133 -0.42 2.67 15.95
C ASP A 133 0.79 2.01 16.64
N PRO A 134 0.95 2.19 17.97
CA PRO A 134 2.10 1.66 18.68
C PRO A 134 2.14 0.12 18.72
N LYS A 135 1.00 -0.56 18.60
CA LYS A 135 0.91 -2.03 18.63
C LYS A 135 1.46 -2.67 17.35
N LYS A 136 1.34 -1.99 16.19
CA LYS A 136 1.89 -2.48 14.92
C LYS A 136 3.35 -2.08 14.69
N LYS A 137 3.89 -1.17 15.47
CA LYS A 137 5.29 -0.78 15.38
C LYS A 137 6.22 -1.92 15.81
N ALA A 138 5.82 -2.74 16.78
CA ALA A 138 6.56 -3.91 17.23
C ALA A 138 6.58 -5.03 16.16
N GLU A 139 5.42 -5.39 15.58
CA GLU A 139 5.34 -6.43 14.55
C GLU A 139 6.12 -6.11 13.25
N THR A 140 6.14 -4.83 12.85
CA THR A 140 6.91 -4.41 11.67
C THR A 140 8.41 -4.37 11.94
N ALA A 141 8.83 -4.09 13.15
CA ALA A 141 10.24 -4.15 13.56
C ALA A 141 10.75 -5.59 13.61
N GLU A 142 9.96 -6.51 14.15
CA GLU A 142 10.28 -7.95 14.21
C GLU A 142 10.34 -8.57 12.81
N LYS A 143 9.36 -8.31 11.95
CA LYS A 143 9.39 -8.78 10.54
C LYS A 143 10.55 -8.20 9.74
N LYS A 144 10.94 -6.94 9.97
CA LYS A 144 12.13 -6.35 9.35
C LYS A 144 13.42 -6.99 9.84
N ALA A 145 13.51 -7.31 11.13
CA ALA A 145 14.65 -8.00 11.72
C ALA A 145 14.78 -9.42 11.18
N GLU A 146 13.68 -10.14 11.06
CA GLU A 146 13.63 -11.50 10.49
C GLU A 146 14.03 -11.56 9.01
N ILE A 147 13.59 -10.59 8.21
CA ILE A 147 13.97 -10.45 6.79
C ILE A 147 15.46 -10.09 6.66
N SER A 148 15.99 -9.24 7.54
CA SER A 148 17.41 -8.87 7.56
C SER A 148 18.29 -10.06 7.95
N ALA A 149 17.87 -10.86 8.94
CA ALA A 149 18.57 -12.06 9.36
C ALA A 149 18.59 -13.13 8.25
N LYS A 150 17.45 -13.38 7.60
CA LYS A 150 17.39 -14.30 6.44
C LYS A 150 18.23 -13.85 5.25
N LYS A 151 18.38 -12.53 5.06
CA LYS A 151 19.20 -11.97 3.98
C LYS A 151 20.71 -12.10 4.28
N ALA A 152 21.09 -12.02 5.56
CA ALA A 152 22.46 -12.25 6.00
C ALA A 152 22.87 -13.73 5.85
N GLU A 153 22.01 -14.68 6.25
CA GLU A 153 22.27 -16.12 6.07
C GLU A 153 22.39 -16.56 4.62
N THR A 154 21.66 -15.88 3.69
CA THR A 154 21.76 -16.18 2.26
C THR A 154 23.02 -15.62 1.61
N SER A 155 23.60 -14.52 2.13
CA SER A 155 24.86 -13.97 1.67
C SER A 155 26.05 -14.84 2.11
N GLU A 156 26.08 -15.30 3.36
CA GLU A 156 27.14 -16.20 3.86
C GLU A 156 27.19 -17.58 3.16
N LYS A 157 26.02 -18.10 2.72
CA LYS A 157 25.95 -19.32 1.92
C LYS A 157 26.45 -19.16 0.48
N LYS A 158 26.42 -17.92 -0.05
CA LYS A 158 26.88 -17.62 -1.40
C LYS A 158 28.41 -17.50 -1.45
N ASP A 159 29.01 -16.90 -0.43
CA ASP A 159 30.46 -16.74 -0.34
C ASP A 159 31.17 -18.07 -0.08
N LYS A 160 30.59 -18.99 0.73
CA LYS A 160 31.13 -20.36 0.92
C LYS A 160 31.01 -21.27 -0.29
N LYS A 161 30.19 -20.91 -1.30
CA LYS A 161 30.07 -21.73 -2.54
C LYS A 161 31.01 -21.26 -3.63
N THR A 162 31.47 -20.01 -3.60
CA THR A 162 32.52 -19.49 -4.52
C THR A 162 33.91 -20.00 -4.14
N ASP A 163 34.25 -20.03 -2.84
CA ASP A 163 35.53 -20.54 -2.37
C ASP A 163 35.76 -22.03 -2.66
N LYS A 164 34.68 -22.83 -2.68
CA LYS A 164 34.76 -24.26 -3.04
C LYS A 164 34.90 -24.50 -4.53
N LYS A 165 34.55 -23.55 -5.39
CA LYS A 165 34.68 -23.69 -6.85
C LYS A 165 36.08 -23.32 -7.34
N GLU A 166 36.71 -22.34 -6.68
CA GLU A 166 38.07 -21.89 -7.04
C GLU A 166 39.16 -22.88 -6.63
N VAL A 167 38.93 -23.67 -5.57
CA VAL A 167 39.86 -24.73 -5.14
C VAL A 167 39.75 -26.00 -6.02
N ALA A 168 38.63 -26.20 -6.73
CA ALA A 168 38.44 -27.35 -7.63
C ALA A 168 39.04 -27.14 -9.03
N GLU A 169 39.14 -25.87 -9.48
CA GLU A 169 39.72 -25.55 -10.80
C GLU A 169 41.25 -25.50 -10.82
N LYS A 170 41.91 -25.31 -9.67
CA LYS A 170 43.40 -25.34 -9.59
C LYS A 170 44.06 -26.72 -9.52
N LYS A 171 43.27 -27.79 -9.58
CA LYS A 171 43.79 -29.17 -9.53
C LYS A 171 43.76 -29.94 -10.86
N ALA A 172 43.42 -29.30 -11.97
CA ALA A 172 43.22 -29.93 -13.26
C ALA A 172 44.09 -29.34 -14.39
N GLU A 173 45.23 -28.74 -14.07
CA GLU A 173 46.20 -28.37 -15.12
C GLU A 173 47.59 -28.94 -14.79
N THR A 174 47.93 -30.02 -15.43
CA THR A 174 49.29 -30.38 -15.79
C THR A 174 49.33 -31.00 -17.21
N PRO A 175 50.44 -30.82 -17.95
CA PRO A 175 50.40 -30.59 -19.38
C PRO A 175 50.83 -31.80 -20.19
N GLU A 176 50.34 -31.95 -21.42
CA GLU A 176 51.09 -32.73 -22.43
C GLU A 176 51.09 -32.04 -23.79
N LYS A 177 52.26 -32.07 -24.32
CA LYS A 177 52.89 -31.41 -25.45
C LYS A 177 52.54 -31.98 -26.81
N LYS A 178 52.65 -31.10 -27.83
CA LYS A 178 53.03 -31.32 -29.21
C LYS A 178 52.02 -32.04 -30.12
N ALA A 179 51.78 -31.61 -31.29
CA ALA A 179 52.58 -31.15 -32.43
C ALA A 179 51.63 -30.81 -33.62
N ASP A 180 52.04 -29.88 -34.35
CA ASP A 180 52.25 -29.78 -35.79
C ASP A 180 51.09 -29.48 -36.77
N LYS A 181 51.30 -28.35 -37.37
CA LYS A 181 51.38 -28.01 -38.81
C LYS A 181 50.12 -27.87 -39.65
N LYS A 182 49.96 -26.62 -40.08
CA LYS A 182 50.07 -26.17 -41.50
C LYS A 182 48.80 -26.09 -42.33
N ALA A 183 48.70 -24.91 -42.90
CA ALA A 183 48.27 -24.53 -44.23
C ALA A 183 46.74 -24.45 -44.44
N ASP A 184 46.16 -23.59 -45.15
CA ASP A 184 46.54 -22.49 -46.02
C ASP A 184 45.24 -21.78 -46.42
N SER A 185 45.39 -20.50 -46.60
CA SER A 185 44.93 -19.65 -47.68
C SER A 185 43.46 -19.53 -48.09
N GLU A 186 43.10 -18.27 -48.09
CA GLU A 186 42.43 -17.56 -49.20
C GLU A 186 40.97 -17.88 -49.53
N ASN A 187 40.07 -16.93 -49.49
CA ASN A 187 39.78 -15.98 -50.57
C ASN A 187 38.50 -15.17 -50.24
N LYS A 188 38.62 -13.88 -50.04
CA LYS A 188 38.27 -12.80 -50.97
C LYS A 188 36.79 -12.68 -51.42
N ALA A 189 36.24 -11.63 -50.96
CA ALA A 189 35.67 -10.53 -51.73
C ALA A 189 34.18 -10.47 -52.03
N LYS A 190 33.67 -9.28 -51.66
CA LYS A 190 32.72 -8.43 -52.38
C LYS A 190 31.26 -8.91 -52.45
N LYS A 191 30.30 -8.12 -52.12
CA LYS A 191 29.91 -6.77 -52.62
C LYS A 191 28.64 -6.34 -51.92
N GLU A 192 28.61 -5.15 -51.39
CA GLU A 192 27.44 -4.22 -51.41
C GLU A 192 27.18 -3.77 -52.84
N PRO A 193 26.13 -2.99 -53.16
CA PRO A 193 25.07 -2.31 -52.41
C PRO A 193 23.72 -2.20 -53.13
N ALA A 194 22.89 -1.38 -52.52
CA ALA A 194 21.88 -0.48 -53.12
C ALA A 194 20.41 -0.91 -53.14
N LYS A 195 19.67 -0.17 -52.37
CA LYS A 195 18.78 0.98 -52.67
C LYS A 195 17.41 0.67 -53.27
N THR A 196 16.48 1.32 -52.63
CA THR A 196 15.25 2.01 -53.11
C THR A 196 14.00 1.14 -53.31
N LYS A 197 12.99 1.34 -52.58
CA LYS A 197 12.00 2.43 -52.63
C LYS A 197 11.21 2.53 -51.37
#